data_9de45d02f89894d62c3dd167e70e2d8c
#
_entry.id   9de45d02f89894d62c3dd167e70e2d8c
#
_cell.length_a   1.000
_cell.length_b   1.000
_cell.length_c   1.000
_cell.angle_alpha   90.00
_cell.angle_beta   90.00
_cell.angle_gamma   90.00
#
_symmetry.space_group_name_H-M   'P 1'
#
loop_
_entity.id
_entity.type
_entity.pdbx_description
1 polymer ?
#
loop_
_entity_poly.entity_id
_entity_poly.type
_entity_poly.pdbx_seq_one_letter_code
_entity_poly.pdbx_strand_id
1 'polypeptide(L)'
;MSRTQRAPAPPGALGVAAEPAALLTYLSDLQAWLDVRRADLDRLDAAARQAGADAVTADVVLALTLWQAVRTRTDELIEIWDSGRADAVARERMSQLVWGRLGGDPATSLLSLVDAARLCDAQADQLATRLSFDPHAADVTARFRALAAGVVRAEDAARATATTEDDAAVARLRDRLSRLKADAARGADVTGPLGALEDEVARTERDLIVHAARSRSLAKDRERAVELRAALAGRAPGLASIADRCRREVADPPRLAIPDVLRLGEVPHEQAALTTYVQRLGAVERAMEKVEDAYTAPLRERAELRYRVKNLMTKAQGNGRSSSPAVKAGEDEVRDVLDATPCDLALARHFTEQLETLVRDLPEGHR
;
A
#
# COMPACT_ATOMS: atom_id res chain seq x y z
N MET A 1 -9.42 12.08 -38.21
CA MET A 1 -8.64 11.20 -37.34
C MET A 1 -8.51 11.88 -35.97
N SER A 2 -9.35 11.51 -35.00
CA SER A 2 -9.21 12.04 -33.63
C SER A 2 -7.86 11.59 -33.07
N ARG A 3 -7.10 12.54 -32.54
CA ARG A 3 -5.89 12.25 -31.77
C ARG A 3 -6.30 11.35 -30.62
N THR A 4 -5.82 10.11 -30.59
CA THR A 4 -6.06 9.17 -29.49
C THR A 4 -5.51 9.81 -28.22
N GLN A 5 -6.39 10.25 -27.33
CA GLN A 5 -5.99 10.86 -26.07
C GLN A 5 -5.36 9.79 -25.19
N ARG A 6 -4.11 9.98 -24.79
CA ARG A 6 -3.39 9.07 -23.89
C ARG A 6 -3.73 9.37 -22.44
N ALA A 7 -3.64 8.32 -21.60
CA ALA A 7 -3.79 8.50 -20.16
C ALA A 7 -2.80 9.55 -19.62
N PRO A 8 -3.26 10.45 -18.74
CA PRO A 8 -2.42 11.53 -18.22
C PRO A 8 -1.27 10.99 -17.36
N ALA A 9 -0.18 11.75 -17.34
CA ALA A 9 0.96 11.44 -16.50
C ALA A 9 0.60 11.67 -15.01
N PRO A 10 0.85 10.69 -14.13
CA PRO A 10 0.52 10.81 -12.71
C PRO A 10 1.44 11.82 -12.01
N PRO A 11 0.93 12.61 -11.04
CA PRO A 11 1.74 13.52 -10.25
C PRO A 11 2.50 12.79 -9.15
N GLY A 12 3.69 13.26 -8.82
CA GLY A 12 4.46 12.84 -7.65
C GLY A 12 4.92 11.38 -7.68
N ALA A 13 5.06 10.80 -6.49
CA ALA A 13 5.51 9.43 -6.28
C ALA A 13 4.69 8.77 -5.16
N LEU A 14 4.77 7.45 -5.05
CA LEU A 14 4.06 6.67 -4.02
C LEU A 14 4.41 7.16 -2.61
N GLY A 15 3.37 7.43 -1.81
CA GLY A 15 3.52 7.82 -0.40
C GLY A 15 4.03 9.24 -0.18
N VAL A 16 4.13 10.05 -1.25
CA VAL A 16 4.50 11.46 -1.15
C VAL A 16 3.29 12.32 -1.49
N ALA A 17 2.93 13.26 -0.62
CA ALA A 17 1.84 14.20 -0.85
C ALA A 17 2.12 15.04 -2.12
N ALA A 18 1.32 14.82 -3.17
CA ALA A 18 1.46 15.56 -4.42
C ALA A 18 1.05 17.04 -4.25
N GLU A 19 1.60 17.91 -5.09
CA GLU A 19 1.22 19.33 -5.13
C GLU A 19 -0.27 19.48 -5.48
N PRO A 20 -1.05 20.30 -4.76
CA PRO A 20 -2.50 20.42 -4.97
C PRO A 20 -2.89 20.76 -6.41
N ALA A 21 -2.20 21.71 -7.04
CA ALA A 21 -2.48 22.13 -8.40
C ALA A 21 -2.21 21.01 -9.43
N ALA A 22 -1.11 20.26 -9.25
CA ALA A 22 -0.78 19.12 -10.10
C ALA A 22 -1.79 17.98 -9.96
N LEU A 23 -2.26 17.74 -8.72
CA LEU A 23 -3.27 16.71 -8.44
C LEU A 23 -4.62 17.07 -9.05
N LEU A 24 -5.07 18.34 -8.92
CA LEU A 24 -6.31 18.81 -9.53
C LEU A 24 -6.27 18.69 -11.06
N THR A 25 -5.17 19.10 -11.68
CA THR A 25 -4.98 18.97 -13.14
C THR A 25 -5.04 17.50 -13.54
N TYR A 26 -4.34 16.63 -12.81
CA TYR A 26 -4.35 15.20 -13.08
C TYR A 26 -5.77 14.58 -12.99
N LEU A 27 -6.54 14.93 -11.95
CA LEU A 27 -7.92 14.44 -11.79
C LEU A 27 -8.83 14.89 -12.94
N SER A 28 -8.72 16.17 -13.34
CA SER A 28 -9.47 16.72 -14.47
C SER A 28 -9.12 16.02 -15.78
N ASP A 29 -7.82 15.84 -16.06
CA ASP A 29 -7.35 15.20 -17.27
C ASP A 29 -7.72 13.70 -17.29
N LEU A 30 -7.72 13.04 -16.12
CA LEU A 30 -8.12 11.63 -15.98
C LEU A 30 -9.61 11.45 -16.23
N GLN A 31 -10.46 12.36 -15.76
CA GLN A 31 -11.89 12.35 -16.06
C GLN A 31 -12.14 12.54 -17.56
N ALA A 32 -11.51 13.54 -18.16
CA ALA A 32 -11.62 13.79 -19.61
C ALA A 32 -11.14 12.58 -20.43
N TRP A 33 -10.05 11.93 -20.01
CA TRP A 33 -9.57 10.70 -20.63
C TRP A 33 -10.58 9.55 -20.48
N LEU A 34 -11.18 9.36 -19.30
CA LEU A 34 -12.19 8.33 -19.05
C LEU A 34 -13.40 8.45 -19.99
N ASP A 35 -13.90 9.68 -20.19
CA ASP A 35 -15.05 9.95 -21.07
C ASP A 35 -14.73 9.64 -22.52
N VAL A 36 -13.58 10.12 -23.01
CA VAL A 36 -13.13 9.85 -24.39
C VAL A 36 -12.88 8.35 -24.60
N ARG A 37 -12.21 7.71 -23.63
CA ARG A 37 -11.89 6.28 -23.72
C ARG A 37 -13.15 5.41 -23.69
N ARG A 38 -14.16 5.79 -22.90
CA ARG A 38 -15.46 5.10 -22.90
C ARG A 38 -16.11 5.12 -24.28
N ALA A 39 -16.18 6.30 -24.90
CA ALA A 39 -16.76 6.44 -26.23
C ALA A 39 -15.98 5.65 -27.30
N ASP A 40 -14.63 5.56 -27.15
CA ASP A 40 -13.80 4.75 -28.04
C ASP A 40 -14.09 3.24 -27.87
N LEU A 41 -14.17 2.76 -26.63
CA LEU A 41 -14.45 1.35 -26.32
C LEU A 41 -15.86 0.93 -26.78
N ASP A 42 -16.87 1.80 -26.64
CA ASP A 42 -18.23 1.53 -27.14
C ASP A 42 -18.27 1.41 -28.66
N ARG A 43 -17.48 2.25 -29.38
CA ARG A 43 -17.34 2.14 -30.85
C ARG A 43 -16.63 0.85 -31.26
N LEU A 44 -15.57 0.46 -30.55
CA LEU A 44 -14.83 -0.77 -30.80
C LEU A 44 -15.70 -2.01 -30.53
N ASP A 45 -16.49 -2.00 -29.47
CA ASP A 45 -17.43 -3.07 -29.14
C ASP A 45 -18.51 -3.22 -30.23
N ALA A 46 -19.06 -2.09 -30.70
CA ALA A 46 -20.01 -2.10 -31.81
C ALA A 46 -19.38 -2.65 -33.10
N ALA A 47 -18.16 -2.26 -33.43
CA ALA A 47 -17.43 -2.73 -34.59
C ALA A 47 -17.08 -4.24 -34.48
N ALA A 48 -16.70 -4.72 -33.31
CA ALA A 48 -16.43 -6.14 -33.07
C ALA A 48 -17.67 -7.01 -33.28
N ARG A 49 -18.82 -6.55 -32.78
CA ARG A 49 -20.10 -7.24 -32.99
C ARG A 49 -20.51 -7.28 -34.47
N GLN A 50 -20.34 -6.19 -35.21
CA GLN A 50 -20.62 -6.12 -36.62
C GLN A 50 -19.73 -7.03 -37.45
N ALA A 51 -18.46 -7.16 -37.05
CA ALA A 51 -17.50 -8.04 -37.73
C ALA A 51 -17.64 -9.52 -37.39
N GLY A 52 -18.51 -9.90 -36.43
CA GLY A 52 -18.66 -11.30 -35.98
C GLY A 52 -17.36 -11.87 -35.41
N ALA A 53 -16.47 -11.02 -34.84
CA ALA A 53 -15.12 -11.40 -34.46
C ALA A 53 -15.09 -11.88 -33.00
N ASP A 54 -15.54 -13.12 -32.76
CA ASP A 54 -15.58 -13.72 -31.40
C ASP A 54 -14.21 -13.67 -30.68
N ALA A 55 -13.11 -13.81 -31.41
CA ALA A 55 -11.76 -13.72 -30.89
C ALA A 55 -11.40 -12.33 -30.33
N VAL A 56 -12.11 -11.27 -30.73
CA VAL A 56 -11.91 -9.90 -30.29
C VAL A 56 -12.75 -9.57 -29.05
N THR A 57 -13.83 -10.32 -28.81
CA THR A 57 -14.75 -10.05 -27.69
C THR A 57 -14.06 -10.12 -26.33
N ALA A 58 -13.16 -11.08 -26.12
CA ALA A 58 -12.41 -11.20 -24.87
C ALA A 58 -11.51 -9.98 -24.60
N ASP A 59 -10.90 -9.43 -25.66
CA ASP A 59 -10.03 -8.25 -25.57
C ASP A 59 -10.86 -6.97 -25.29
N VAL A 60 -12.07 -6.87 -25.88
CA VAL A 60 -13.03 -5.78 -25.57
C VAL A 60 -13.46 -5.85 -24.11
N VAL A 61 -13.81 -7.03 -23.62
CA VAL A 61 -14.20 -7.25 -22.21
C VAL A 61 -13.05 -6.86 -21.28
N LEU A 62 -11.82 -7.26 -21.60
CA LEU A 62 -10.65 -6.88 -20.81
C LEU A 62 -10.45 -5.35 -20.77
N ALA A 63 -10.54 -4.70 -21.93
CA ALA A 63 -10.39 -3.24 -22.01
C ALA A 63 -11.49 -2.50 -21.21
N LEU A 64 -12.72 -2.99 -21.23
CA LEU A 64 -13.83 -2.46 -20.44
C LEU A 64 -13.61 -2.69 -18.93
N THR A 65 -13.10 -3.86 -18.54
CA THR A 65 -12.78 -4.17 -17.14
C THR A 65 -11.68 -3.25 -16.61
N LEU A 66 -10.64 -3.01 -17.40
CA LEU A 66 -9.58 -2.06 -17.06
C LEU A 66 -10.13 -0.63 -16.92
N TRP A 67 -10.94 -0.19 -17.88
CA TRP A 67 -11.59 1.12 -17.83
C TRP A 67 -12.43 1.28 -16.56
N GLN A 68 -13.24 0.27 -16.24
CA GLN A 68 -14.10 0.28 -15.05
C GLN A 68 -13.26 0.36 -13.75
N ALA A 69 -12.17 -0.38 -13.67
CA ALA A 69 -11.28 -0.35 -12.51
C ALA A 69 -10.61 1.04 -12.34
N VAL A 70 -10.18 1.66 -13.45
CA VAL A 70 -9.64 3.04 -13.43
C VAL A 70 -10.73 4.02 -13.01
N ARG A 71 -11.96 3.88 -13.53
CA ARG A 71 -13.09 4.75 -13.19
C ARG A 71 -13.42 4.70 -11.70
N THR A 72 -13.59 3.50 -11.14
CA THR A 72 -13.89 3.31 -9.71
C THR A 72 -12.81 3.98 -8.83
N ARG A 73 -11.52 3.78 -9.16
CA ARG A 73 -10.43 4.39 -8.40
C ARG A 73 -10.38 5.91 -8.56
N THR A 74 -10.76 6.44 -9.74
CA THR A 74 -10.86 7.88 -9.98
C THR A 74 -11.99 8.49 -9.16
N ASP A 75 -13.12 7.81 -9.07
CA ASP A 75 -14.25 8.26 -8.24
C ASP A 75 -13.86 8.33 -6.75
N GLU A 76 -13.10 7.33 -6.23
CA GLU A 76 -12.53 7.36 -4.87
C GLU A 76 -11.59 8.57 -4.65
N LEU A 77 -10.75 8.88 -5.64
CA LEU A 77 -9.85 10.03 -5.57
C LEU A 77 -10.61 11.35 -5.54
N ILE A 78 -11.66 11.49 -6.34
CA ILE A 78 -12.52 12.67 -6.40
C ILE A 78 -13.28 12.85 -5.08
N GLU A 79 -13.81 11.77 -4.52
CA GLU A 79 -14.50 11.80 -3.22
C GLU A 79 -13.59 12.35 -2.10
N ILE A 80 -12.32 11.89 -2.07
CA ILE A 80 -11.34 12.42 -1.11
C ILE A 80 -11.08 13.90 -1.37
N TRP A 81 -10.91 14.31 -2.64
CA TRP A 81 -10.65 15.70 -3.01
C TRP A 81 -11.83 16.61 -2.63
N ASP A 82 -13.06 16.22 -2.96
CA ASP A 82 -14.28 17.00 -2.75
C ASP A 82 -14.72 17.05 -1.28
N SER A 83 -14.17 16.18 -0.42
CA SER A 83 -14.41 16.24 1.03
C SER A 83 -13.94 17.57 1.68
N GLY A 84 -13.22 18.42 0.91
CA GLY A 84 -12.73 19.72 1.35
C GLY A 84 -11.57 19.66 2.35
N ARG A 85 -11.03 18.48 2.63
CA ARG A 85 -9.90 18.23 3.54
C ARG A 85 -8.67 17.73 2.80
N ALA A 86 -8.33 18.34 1.66
CA ALA A 86 -7.15 17.98 0.89
C ALA A 86 -5.84 18.45 1.58
N ASP A 87 -5.70 18.14 2.89
CA ASP A 87 -4.48 18.35 3.65
C ASP A 87 -3.33 17.42 3.18
N ALA A 88 -2.17 17.52 3.80
CA ALA A 88 -1.02 16.71 3.43
C ALA A 88 -1.29 15.20 3.56
N VAL A 89 -2.02 14.78 4.59
CA VAL A 89 -2.36 13.38 4.88
C VAL A 89 -3.33 12.83 3.82
N ALA A 90 -4.37 13.60 3.48
CA ALA A 90 -5.32 13.24 2.43
C ALA A 90 -4.60 13.11 1.07
N ARG A 91 -3.70 14.02 0.74
CA ARG A 91 -2.93 13.98 -0.52
C ARG A 91 -1.92 12.83 -0.57
N GLU A 92 -1.32 12.46 0.56
CA GLU A 92 -0.51 11.26 0.68
C GLU A 92 -1.35 10.00 0.44
N ARG A 93 -2.55 9.92 1.04
CA ARG A 93 -3.51 8.83 0.78
C ARG A 93 -3.91 8.78 -0.70
N MET A 94 -4.17 9.91 -1.33
CA MET A 94 -4.46 9.97 -2.78
C MET A 94 -3.27 9.49 -3.61
N SER A 95 -2.03 9.83 -3.23
CA SER A 95 -0.82 9.28 -3.86
C SER A 95 -0.77 7.75 -3.74
N GLN A 96 -1.13 7.19 -2.59
CA GLN A 96 -1.22 5.73 -2.40
C GLN A 96 -2.31 5.10 -3.30
N LEU A 97 -3.41 5.78 -3.55
CA LEU A 97 -4.45 5.32 -4.47
C LEU A 97 -4.02 5.38 -5.94
N VAL A 98 -3.27 6.40 -6.35
CA VAL A 98 -2.74 6.55 -7.72
C VAL A 98 -1.69 5.49 -8.03
N TRP A 99 -0.74 5.28 -7.13
CA TRP A 99 0.42 4.42 -7.34
C TRP A 99 0.28 3.01 -6.74
N GLY A 100 -0.72 2.82 -5.86
CA GLY A 100 -1.02 1.54 -5.24
C GLY A 100 -1.84 0.62 -6.14
N ARG A 101 -2.05 -0.62 -5.67
CA ARG A 101 -2.85 -1.63 -6.39
C ARG A 101 -4.33 -1.23 -6.43
N LEU A 102 -4.99 -1.54 -7.54
CA LEU A 102 -6.42 -1.25 -7.71
C LEU A 102 -7.31 -2.09 -6.76
N GLY A 103 -6.94 -3.34 -6.49
CA GLY A 103 -7.81 -4.28 -5.77
C GLY A 103 -9.01 -4.74 -6.62
N GLY A 104 -9.90 -5.54 -6.05
CA GLY A 104 -11.12 -6.00 -6.71
C GLY A 104 -10.91 -7.21 -7.61
N ASP A 105 -11.19 -7.08 -8.90
CA ASP A 105 -11.12 -8.18 -9.88
C ASP A 105 -9.70 -8.79 -9.99
N PRO A 106 -9.56 -10.14 -10.03
CA PRO A 106 -8.26 -10.80 -10.16
C PRO A 106 -7.43 -10.33 -11.36
N ALA A 107 -8.05 -9.90 -12.45
CA ALA A 107 -7.35 -9.40 -13.64
C ALA A 107 -6.71 -8.04 -13.43
N THR A 108 -7.24 -7.19 -12.53
CA THR A 108 -6.78 -5.82 -12.29
C THR A 108 -6.13 -5.62 -10.92
N SER A 109 -6.34 -6.55 -9.99
CA SER A 109 -5.95 -6.42 -8.58
C SER A 109 -4.46 -6.19 -8.33
N LEU A 110 -3.60 -6.55 -9.28
CA LEU A 110 -2.14 -6.38 -9.19
C LEU A 110 -1.63 -5.12 -9.90
N LEU A 111 -2.48 -4.43 -10.67
CA LEU A 111 -2.13 -3.23 -11.41
C LEU A 111 -2.31 -1.98 -10.55
N SER A 112 -1.46 -0.97 -10.77
CA SER A 112 -1.75 0.38 -10.29
C SER A 112 -2.77 1.07 -11.22
N LEU A 113 -3.39 2.16 -10.75
CA LEU A 113 -4.26 2.99 -11.61
C LEU A 113 -3.54 3.43 -12.90
N VAL A 114 -2.27 3.80 -12.77
CA VAL A 114 -1.42 4.23 -13.90
C VAL A 114 -1.18 3.10 -14.90
N ASP A 115 -0.87 1.90 -14.41
CA ASP A 115 -0.60 0.75 -15.28
C ASP A 115 -1.89 0.26 -15.95
N ALA A 116 -3.01 0.29 -15.24
CA ALA A 116 -4.32 -0.09 -15.81
C ALA A 116 -4.77 0.89 -16.91
N ALA A 117 -4.58 2.19 -16.70
CA ALA A 117 -4.90 3.20 -17.71
C ALA A 117 -4.03 3.04 -18.96
N ARG A 118 -2.71 2.81 -18.80
CA ARG A 118 -1.79 2.54 -19.93
C ARG A 118 -2.14 1.25 -20.66
N LEU A 119 -2.49 0.20 -19.93
CA LEU A 119 -2.89 -1.07 -20.52
C LEU A 119 -4.22 -0.93 -21.27
N CYS A 120 -5.16 -0.14 -20.74
CA CYS A 120 -6.43 0.17 -21.43
C CYS A 120 -6.17 0.92 -22.75
N ASP A 121 -5.24 1.89 -22.76
CA ASP A 121 -4.82 2.57 -24.00
C ASP A 121 -4.24 1.59 -25.01
N ALA A 122 -3.31 0.75 -24.58
CA ALA A 122 -2.68 -0.25 -25.46
C ALA A 122 -3.70 -1.22 -26.06
N GLN A 123 -4.66 -1.70 -25.22
CA GLN A 123 -5.74 -2.58 -25.71
C GLN A 123 -6.68 -1.88 -26.69
N ALA A 124 -7.06 -0.63 -26.43
CA ALA A 124 -7.92 0.14 -27.34
C ALA A 124 -7.25 0.41 -28.70
N ASP A 125 -5.96 0.79 -28.70
CA ASP A 125 -5.19 0.98 -29.93
C ASP A 125 -5.08 -0.32 -30.75
N GLN A 126 -4.85 -1.43 -30.06
CA GLN A 126 -4.77 -2.75 -30.68
C GLN A 126 -6.12 -3.18 -31.27
N LEU A 127 -7.23 -3.02 -30.53
CA LEU A 127 -8.56 -3.31 -31.00
C LEU A 127 -8.91 -2.44 -32.21
N ALA A 128 -8.61 -1.14 -32.18
CA ALA A 128 -8.80 -0.23 -33.30
C ALA A 128 -8.03 -0.68 -34.54
N THR A 129 -6.78 -1.13 -34.36
CA THR A 129 -5.96 -1.68 -35.45
C THR A 129 -6.60 -2.94 -36.04
N ARG A 130 -7.00 -3.89 -35.20
CA ARG A 130 -7.60 -5.18 -35.64
C ARG A 130 -8.96 -5.01 -36.34
N LEU A 131 -9.80 -4.09 -35.86
CA LEU A 131 -11.15 -3.86 -36.37
C LEU A 131 -11.20 -2.90 -37.55
N SER A 132 -10.19 -2.07 -37.77
CA SER A 132 -10.10 -1.20 -38.94
C SER A 132 -9.54 -1.89 -40.18
N PHE A 133 -9.13 -3.16 -40.09
CA PHE A 133 -8.65 -3.94 -41.23
C PHE A 133 -9.79 -4.64 -41.96
N ASP A 134 -10.15 -4.13 -43.14
CA ASP A 134 -10.73 -4.96 -44.18
C ASP A 134 -9.63 -5.91 -44.72
N PRO A 135 -9.76 -7.23 -44.55
CA PRO A 135 -8.72 -8.17 -44.97
C PRO A 135 -8.44 -8.11 -46.49
N HIS A 136 -9.32 -7.51 -47.28
CA HIS A 136 -9.19 -7.39 -48.72
C HIS A 136 -8.66 -6.02 -49.20
N ALA A 137 -8.62 -4.98 -48.36
CA ALA A 137 -8.21 -3.63 -48.74
C ALA A 137 -7.01 -3.08 -47.91
N ALA A 138 -6.43 -3.87 -46.98
CA ALA A 138 -5.38 -3.38 -46.08
C ALA A 138 -4.05 -3.21 -46.82
N ASP A 139 -3.49 -1.99 -46.75
CA ASP A 139 -2.11 -1.74 -47.13
C ASP A 139 -1.16 -2.55 -46.22
N VAL A 140 -0.62 -3.65 -46.76
CA VAL A 140 0.33 -4.57 -46.11
C VAL A 140 1.52 -3.78 -45.49
N THR A 141 1.91 -2.69 -46.13
CA THR A 141 2.97 -1.79 -45.62
C THR A 141 2.57 -1.09 -44.34
N ALA A 142 1.32 -0.62 -44.23
CA ALA A 142 0.81 -0.01 -43.01
C ALA A 142 0.72 -1.01 -41.85
N ARG A 143 0.29 -2.24 -42.13
CA ARG A 143 0.29 -3.34 -41.16
C ARG A 143 1.69 -3.67 -40.65
N PHE A 144 2.70 -3.76 -41.54
CA PHE A 144 4.09 -3.97 -41.13
C PHE A 144 4.62 -2.84 -40.24
N ARG A 145 4.23 -1.58 -40.53
CA ARG A 145 4.63 -0.45 -39.66
C ARG A 145 3.99 -0.53 -38.26
N ALA A 146 2.69 -0.83 -38.20
CA ALA A 146 1.96 -1.00 -36.94
C ALA A 146 2.55 -2.14 -36.13
N LEU A 147 2.86 -3.26 -36.78
CA LEU A 147 3.45 -4.44 -36.15
C LEU A 147 4.86 -4.15 -35.62
N ALA A 148 5.69 -3.45 -36.40
CA ALA A 148 7.02 -3.02 -35.95
C ALA A 148 6.96 -2.11 -34.71
N ALA A 149 5.98 -1.19 -34.68
CA ALA A 149 5.75 -0.36 -33.49
C ALA A 149 5.29 -1.19 -32.27
N GLY A 150 4.46 -2.24 -32.49
CA GLY A 150 4.06 -3.19 -31.43
C GLY A 150 5.26 -3.95 -30.85
N VAL A 151 6.15 -4.45 -31.71
CA VAL A 151 7.39 -5.13 -31.27
C VAL A 151 8.27 -4.19 -30.44
N VAL A 152 8.43 -2.92 -30.86
CA VAL A 152 9.19 -1.93 -30.07
C VAL A 152 8.56 -1.70 -28.68
N ARG A 153 7.23 -1.60 -28.58
CA ARG A 153 6.55 -1.47 -27.28
C ARG A 153 6.75 -2.72 -26.41
N ALA A 154 6.71 -3.91 -27.01
CA ALA A 154 7.02 -5.15 -26.31
C ALA A 154 8.47 -5.18 -25.80
N GLU A 155 9.45 -4.66 -26.59
CA GLU A 155 10.83 -4.51 -26.15
C GLU A 155 10.97 -3.56 -24.95
N ASP A 156 10.26 -2.43 -24.98
CA ASP A 156 10.27 -1.49 -23.86
C ASP A 156 9.67 -2.09 -22.60
N ALA A 157 8.61 -2.89 -22.74
CA ALA A 157 8.00 -3.61 -21.63
C ALA A 157 8.91 -4.72 -21.08
N ALA A 158 9.61 -5.48 -21.94
CA ALA A 158 10.56 -6.53 -21.54
C ALA A 158 11.73 -5.97 -20.75
N ARG A 159 12.27 -4.80 -21.14
CA ARG A 159 13.34 -4.12 -20.36
C ARG A 159 12.93 -3.82 -18.92
N ALA A 160 11.65 -3.61 -18.67
CA ALA A 160 11.14 -3.34 -17.32
C ALA A 160 11.07 -4.60 -16.43
N THR A 161 11.04 -5.82 -17.03
CA THR A 161 11.04 -7.09 -16.30
C THR A 161 12.45 -7.63 -16.07
N ALA A 162 13.39 -7.27 -16.95
CA ALA A 162 14.78 -7.70 -16.93
C ALA A 162 14.95 -9.24 -16.85
N THR A 163 14.04 -10.02 -17.48
CA THR A 163 14.12 -11.48 -17.51
C THR A 163 14.58 -11.96 -18.88
N THR A 164 15.42 -13.02 -18.89
CA THR A 164 15.90 -13.63 -20.13
C THR A 164 14.80 -14.28 -20.95
N GLU A 165 13.70 -14.69 -20.32
CA GLU A 165 12.54 -15.30 -20.98
C GLU A 165 11.76 -14.26 -21.78
N ASP A 166 11.54 -13.07 -21.20
CA ASP A 166 10.85 -11.96 -21.86
C ASP A 166 11.67 -11.43 -23.05
N ASP A 167 12.98 -11.27 -22.87
CA ASP A 167 13.89 -10.89 -23.96
C ASP A 167 13.86 -11.90 -25.11
N ALA A 168 13.86 -13.20 -24.80
CA ALA A 168 13.79 -14.26 -25.80
C ALA A 168 12.42 -14.27 -26.52
N ALA A 169 11.32 -13.95 -25.83
CA ALA A 169 10.00 -13.82 -26.45
C ALA A 169 9.99 -12.69 -27.48
N VAL A 170 10.49 -11.53 -27.12
CA VAL A 170 10.57 -10.37 -28.01
C VAL A 170 11.53 -10.63 -29.20
N ALA A 171 12.65 -11.28 -28.97
CA ALA A 171 13.59 -11.68 -30.05
C ALA A 171 12.89 -12.57 -31.09
N ARG A 172 12.07 -13.54 -30.65
CA ARG A 172 11.27 -14.40 -31.57
C ARG A 172 10.29 -13.59 -32.43
N LEU A 173 9.61 -12.61 -31.84
CA LEU A 173 8.69 -11.71 -32.56
C LEU A 173 9.42 -10.91 -33.63
N ARG A 174 10.59 -10.34 -33.29
CA ARG A 174 11.44 -9.58 -34.22
C ARG A 174 11.90 -10.44 -35.40
N ASP A 175 12.38 -11.65 -35.13
CA ASP A 175 12.83 -12.57 -36.15
C ASP A 175 11.69 -12.96 -37.09
N ARG A 176 10.52 -13.24 -36.53
CA ARG A 176 9.33 -13.59 -37.33
C ARG A 176 8.87 -12.43 -38.20
N LEU A 177 8.85 -11.20 -37.65
CA LEU A 177 8.57 -9.98 -38.41
C LEU A 177 9.55 -9.78 -39.57
N SER A 178 10.84 -10.00 -39.33
CA SER A 178 11.87 -9.87 -40.35
C SER A 178 11.68 -10.88 -41.47
N ARG A 179 11.36 -12.14 -41.15
CA ARG A 179 11.06 -13.18 -42.15
C ARG A 179 9.85 -12.82 -43.00
N LEU A 180 8.73 -12.39 -42.37
CA LEU A 180 7.53 -12.00 -43.09
C LEU A 180 7.74 -10.80 -44.03
N LYS A 181 8.56 -9.82 -43.60
CA LYS A 181 8.96 -8.72 -44.48
C LYS A 181 9.75 -9.20 -45.70
N ALA A 182 10.67 -10.15 -45.52
CA ALA A 182 11.43 -10.75 -46.62
C ALA A 182 10.55 -11.56 -47.55
N ASP A 183 9.52 -12.30 -47.02
CA ASP A 183 8.58 -13.05 -47.81
C ASP A 183 7.68 -12.13 -48.64
N ALA A 184 7.15 -11.07 -48.06
CA ALA A 184 6.40 -10.03 -48.76
C ALA A 184 7.19 -9.38 -49.88
N ALA A 185 8.48 -9.07 -49.65
CA ALA A 185 9.39 -8.50 -50.65
C ALA A 185 9.63 -9.46 -51.84
N ARG A 186 9.47 -10.77 -51.65
CA ARG A 186 9.55 -11.78 -52.70
C ARG A 186 8.20 -12.03 -53.39
N GLY A 187 7.15 -11.30 -53.02
CA GLY A 187 5.80 -11.44 -53.61
C GLY A 187 4.99 -12.58 -53.02
N ALA A 188 5.37 -13.16 -51.88
CA ALA A 188 4.56 -14.17 -51.21
C ALA A 188 3.29 -13.56 -50.60
N ASP A 189 2.22 -14.31 -50.54
CA ASP A 189 1.02 -13.95 -49.78
C ASP A 189 1.31 -14.09 -48.28
N VAL A 190 1.36 -12.94 -47.60
CA VAL A 190 1.67 -12.84 -46.16
C VAL A 190 0.41 -12.51 -45.33
N THR A 191 -0.75 -12.41 -45.92
CA THR A 191 -1.98 -11.91 -45.25
C THR A 191 -2.33 -12.71 -44.01
N GLY A 192 -2.41 -14.04 -44.13
CA GLY A 192 -2.68 -14.94 -42.99
C GLY A 192 -1.58 -14.96 -41.94
N PRO A 193 -0.29 -15.21 -42.33
CA PRO A 193 0.84 -15.16 -41.39
C PRO A 193 1.01 -13.81 -40.69
N LEU A 194 0.67 -12.69 -41.34
CA LEU A 194 0.73 -11.34 -40.76
C LEU A 194 -0.32 -11.17 -39.66
N GLY A 195 -1.57 -11.62 -39.89
CA GLY A 195 -2.60 -11.61 -38.86
C GLY A 195 -2.24 -12.47 -37.63
N ALA A 196 -1.68 -13.66 -37.86
CA ALA A 196 -1.21 -14.51 -36.77
C ALA A 196 -0.07 -13.86 -35.95
N LEU A 197 0.83 -13.10 -36.59
CA LEU A 197 1.88 -12.38 -35.89
C LEU A 197 1.34 -11.15 -35.15
N GLU A 198 0.33 -10.45 -35.69
CA GLU A 198 -0.38 -9.36 -35.01
C GLU A 198 -0.98 -9.84 -33.69
N ASP A 199 -1.66 -10.98 -33.69
CA ASP A 199 -2.23 -11.60 -32.50
C ASP A 199 -1.16 -12.04 -31.50
N GLU A 200 0.00 -12.52 -31.97
CA GLU A 200 1.09 -12.94 -31.10
C GLU A 200 1.77 -11.73 -30.45
N VAL A 201 2.07 -10.67 -31.20
CA VAL A 201 2.65 -9.42 -30.69
C VAL A 201 1.74 -8.83 -29.61
N ALA A 202 0.45 -8.81 -29.89
CA ALA A 202 -0.56 -8.29 -28.99
C ALA A 202 -0.63 -9.03 -27.66
N ARG A 203 -0.62 -10.37 -27.69
CA ARG A 203 -0.61 -11.19 -26.50
C ARG A 203 0.69 -10.99 -25.70
N THR A 204 1.83 -11.01 -26.40
CA THR A 204 3.13 -10.82 -25.77
C THR A 204 3.25 -9.43 -25.13
N GLU A 205 2.82 -8.36 -25.81
CA GLU A 205 2.82 -7.00 -25.25
C GLU A 205 2.00 -6.94 -23.95
N ARG A 206 0.80 -7.54 -23.95
CA ARG A 206 -0.06 -7.62 -22.75
C ARG A 206 0.63 -8.36 -21.60
N ASP A 207 1.15 -9.55 -21.89
CA ASP A 207 1.75 -10.42 -20.88
C ASP A 207 2.99 -9.75 -20.26
N LEU A 208 3.81 -9.07 -21.07
CA LEU A 208 4.97 -8.30 -20.62
C LEU A 208 4.57 -7.12 -19.72
N ILE A 209 3.52 -6.36 -20.07
CA ILE A 209 3.03 -5.25 -19.23
C ILE A 209 2.56 -5.77 -17.87
N VAL A 210 1.79 -6.87 -17.87
CA VAL A 210 1.31 -7.50 -16.62
C VAL A 210 2.48 -8.03 -15.80
N HIS A 211 3.47 -8.68 -16.45
CA HIS A 211 4.65 -9.19 -15.77
C HIS A 211 5.49 -8.06 -15.15
N ALA A 212 5.73 -6.98 -15.89
CA ALA A 212 6.42 -5.79 -15.38
C ALA A 212 5.69 -5.15 -14.20
N ALA A 213 4.37 -5.08 -14.23
CA ALA A 213 3.57 -4.55 -13.12
C ALA A 213 3.70 -5.44 -11.87
N ARG A 214 3.63 -6.78 -12.03
CA ARG A 214 3.80 -7.75 -10.95
C ARG A 214 5.20 -7.65 -10.32
N SER A 215 6.24 -7.59 -11.14
CA SER A 215 7.64 -7.48 -10.68
C SER A 215 7.87 -6.20 -9.88
N ARG A 216 7.35 -5.05 -10.37
CA ARG A 216 7.43 -3.77 -9.65
C ARG A 216 6.67 -3.81 -8.32
N SER A 217 5.49 -4.44 -8.31
CA SER A 217 4.70 -4.58 -7.09
C SER A 217 5.42 -5.45 -6.05
N LEU A 218 5.99 -6.58 -6.48
CA LEU A 218 6.76 -7.47 -5.61
C LEU A 218 7.99 -6.76 -5.02
N ALA A 219 8.71 -5.99 -5.84
CA ALA A 219 9.86 -5.22 -5.39
C ALA A 219 9.49 -4.22 -4.29
N LYS A 220 8.39 -3.45 -4.48
CA LYS A 220 7.88 -2.50 -3.48
C LYS A 220 7.43 -3.18 -2.19
N ASP A 221 6.72 -4.30 -2.29
CA ASP A 221 6.28 -5.04 -1.10
C ASP A 221 7.46 -5.60 -0.32
N ARG A 222 8.51 -6.03 -1.03
CA ARG A 222 9.75 -6.50 -0.42
C ARG A 222 10.49 -5.36 0.27
N GLU A 223 10.60 -4.20 -0.36
CA GLU A 223 11.21 -3.00 0.24
C GLU A 223 10.49 -2.62 1.55
N ARG A 224 9.16 -2.54 1.53
CA ARG A 224 8.35 -2.29 2.74
C ARG A 224 8.58 -3.35 3.84
N ALA A 225 8.69 -4.62 3.46
CA ALA A 225 8.96 -5.67 4.42
C ALA A 225 10.36 -5.55 5.04
N VAL A 226 11.37 -5.12 4.26
CA VAL A 226 12.73 -4.83 4.75
C VAL A 226 12.70 -3.66 5.74
N GLU A 227 12.03 -2.56 5.39
CA GLU A 227 11.89 -1.38 6.25
C GLU A 227 11.18 -1.72 7.56
N LEU A 228 10.03 -2.41 7.50
CA LEU A 228 9.29 -2.82 8.68
C LEU A 228 10.13 -3.76 9.57
N ARG A 229 10.83 -4.73 8.98
CA ARG A 229 11.74 -5.61 9.73
C ARG A 229 12.82 -4.82 10.44
N ALA A 230 13.44 -3.85 9.77
CA ALA A 230 14.47 -3.01 10.36
C ALA A 230 13.92 -2.12 11.49
N ALA A 231 12.74 -1.54 11.30
CA ALA A 231 12.06 -0.74 12.32
C ALA A 231 11.75 -1.57 13.58
N LEU A 232 11.22 -2.78 13.42
CA LEU A 232 10.93 -3.69 14.53
C LEU A 232 12.22 -4.15 15.24
N ALA A 233 13.27 -4.44 14.48
CA ALA A 233 14.58 -4.78 15.08
C ALA A 233 15.14 -3.61 15.90
N GLY A 234 14.97 -2.38 15.40
CA GLY A 234 15.38 -1.15 16.10
C GLY A 234 14.58 -0.87 17.38
N ARG A 235 13.32 -1.33 17.50
CA ARG A 235 12.50 -1.20 18.72
C ARG A 235 12.91 -2.15 19.84
N ALA A 236 13.48 -3.32 19.52
CA ALA A 236 13.77 -4.38 20.49
C ALA A 236 14.69 -3.91 21.66
N PRO A 237 15.78 -3.14 21.45
CA PRO A 237 16.60 -2.62 22.54
C PRO A 237 15.85 -1.68 23.49
N GLY A 238 14.98 -0.83 22.95
CA GLY A 238 14.12 0.06 23.74
C GLY A 238 13.16 -0.72 24.63
N LEU A 239 12.50 -1.74 24.09
CA LEU A 239 11.63 -2.66 24.84
C LEU A 239 12.41 -3.42 25.94
N ALA A 240 13.61 -3.88 25.64
CA ALA A 240 14.48 -4.53 26.62
C ALA A 240 14.80 -3.58 27.78
N SER A 241 15.13 -2.34 27.49
CA SER A 241 15.40 -1.32 28.53
C SER A 241 14.18 -1.05 29.41
N ILE A 242 12.98 -0.93 28.82
CA ILE A 242 11.73 -0.73 29.58
C ILE A 242 11.44 -1.96 30.45
N ALA A 243 11.57 -3.17 29.90
CA ALA A 243 11.35 -4.41 30.62
C ALA A 243 12.34 -4.56 31.81
N ASP A 244 13.61 -4.27 31.60
CA ASP A 244 14.63 -4.34 32.64
C ASP A 244 14.41 -3.27 33.73
N ARG A 245 13.98 -2.09 33.33
CA ARG A 245 13.58 -1.04 34.28
C ARG A 245 12.37 -1.49 35.10
N CYS A 246 11.33 -2.02 34.48
CA CYS A 246 10.15 -2.52 35.18
C CYS A 246 10.52 -3.64 36.18
N ARG A 247 11.37 -4.61 35.75
CA ARG A 247 11.84 -5.70 36.63
C ARG A 247 12.63 -5.22 37.84
N ARG A 248 13.37 -4.14 37.70
CA ARG A 248 14.10 -3.54 38.83
C ARG A 248 13.21 -2.74 39.77
N GLU A 249 12.25 -2.00 39.17
CA GLU A 249 11.48 -0.98 39.93
C GLU A 249 10.15 -1.51 40.51
N VAL A 250 9.64 -2.67 40.03
CA VAL A 250 8.34 -3.22 40.43
C VAL A 250 8.54 -4.64 40.99
N ALA A 251 7.87 -4.94 42.09
CA ALA A 251 8.03 -6.23 42.79
C ALA A 251 7.44 -7.42 42.05
N ASP A 252 6.32 -7.24 41.31
CA ASP A 252 5.71 -8.27 40.48
C ASP A 252 5.63 -7.82 39.01
N PRO A 253 6.76 -7.83 38.29
CA PRO A 253 6.81 -7.38 36.91
C PRO A 253 6.17 -8.45 35.97
N PRO A 254 5.61 -8.03 34.82
CA PRO A 254 5.14 -8.95 33.79
C PRO A 254 6.23 -9.92 33.34
N ARG A 255 5.82 -11.16 32.99
CA ARG A 255 6.73 -12.21 32.53
C ARG A 255 6.55 -12.49 31.03
N LEU A 256 6.67 -11.42 30.21
CA LEU A 256 6.55 -11.53 28.78
C LEU A 256 7.93 -11.54 28.12
N ALA A 257 8.09 -12.40 27.11
CA ALA A 257 9.29 -12.42 26.28
C ALA A 257 9.17 -11.35 25.20
N ILE A 258 10.28 -10.67 24.91
CA ILE A 258 10.37 -9.72 23.81
C ILE A 258 10.50 -10.52 22.51
N PRO A 259 9.62 -10.30 21.52
CA PRO A 259 9.70 -10.99 20.25
C PRO A 259 11.01 -10.66 19.51
N ASP A 260 11.67 -11.69 19.01
CA ASP A 260 12.89 -11.55 18.20
C ASP A 260 12.53 -11.61 16.71
N VAL A 261 12.50 -10.46 16.06
CA VAL A 261 12.18 -10.33 14.63
C VAL A 261 13.23 -10.99 13.74
N LEU A 262 14.48 -11.14 14.21
CA LEU A 262 15.55 -11.74 13.42
C LEU A 262 15.35 -13.24 13.19
N ARG A 263 14.56 -13.91 14.05
CA ARG A 263 14.16 -15.32 13.87
C ARG A 263 13.28 -15.57 12.66
N LEU A 264 12.68 -14.53 12.08
CA LEU A 264 11.91 -14.66 10.85
C LEU A 264 12.78 -14.92 9.61
N GLY A 265 14.10 -14.72 9.73
CA GLY A 265 15.05 -14.90 8.66
C GLY A 265 15.07 -13.73 7.67
N GLU A 266 15.54 -13.98 6.46
CA GLU A 266 15.61 -12.98 5.40
C GLU A 266 14.25 -12.77 4.73
N VAL A 267 14.07 -11.57 4.15
CA VAL A 267 12.86 -11.22 3.42
C VAL A 267 12.81 -12.01 2.10
N PRO A 268 11.76 -12.82 1.88
CA PRO A 268 11.66 -13.66 0.69
C PRO A 268 11.57 -12.86 -0.61
N HIS A 269 11.96 -13.52 -1.71
CA HIS A 269 11.86 -12.98 -3.06
C HIS A 269 10.57 -13.39 -3.78
N GLU A 270 9.94 -14.49 -3.36
CA GLU A 270 8.73 -15.04 -3.95
C GLU A 270 7.46 -14.41 -3.34
N GLN A 271 6.46 -14.09 -4.16
CA GLN A 271 5.24 -13.39 -3.76
C GLN A 271 4.48 -14.11 -2.63
N ALA A 272 4.27 -15.44 -2.74
CA ALA A 272 3.52 -16.20 -1.74
C ALA A 272 4.25 -16.24 -0.38
N ALA A 273 5.54 -16.47 -0.41
CA ALA A 273 6.41 -16.47 0.77
C ALA A 273 6.48 -15.06 1.39
N LEU A 274 6.57 -14.01 0.57
CA LEU A 274 6.58 -12.61 1.03
C LEU A 274 5.27 -12.24 1.72
N THR A 275 4.13 -12.63 1.17
CA THR A 275 2.83 -12.38 1.79
C THR A 275 2.75 -13.00 3.20
N THR A 276 3.17 -14.27 3.33
CA THR A 276 3.22 -14.96 4.61
C THR A 276 4.21 -14.29 5.57
N TYR A 277 5.36 -13.84 5.06
CA TYR A 277 6.38 -13.15 5.84
C TYR A 277 5.87 -11.82 6.40
N VAL A 278 5.17 -11.01 5.60
CA VAL A 278 4.56 -9.75 6.03
C VAL A 278 3.49 -9.98 7.12
N GLN A 279 2.69 -11.03 7.00
CA GLN A 279 1.73 -11.41 8.06
C GLN A 279 2.44 -11.74 9.37
N ARG A 280 3.58 -12.43 9.32
CA ARG A 280 4.40 -12.74 10.51
C ARG A 280 5.03 -11.48 11.09
N LEU A 281 5.52 -10.54 10.27
CA LEU A 281 6.00 -9.25 10.75
C LEU A 281 4.91 -8.47 11.50
N GLY A 282 3.69 -8.42 10.96
CA GLY A 282 2.56 -7.79 11.64
C GLY A 282 2.17 -8.50 12.96
N ALA A 283 2.36 -9.82 13.06
CA ALA A 283 2.18 -10.54 14.32
C ALA A 283 3.26 -10.18 15.36
N VAL A 284 4.51 -10.04 14.94
CA VAL A 284 5.62 -9.57 15.80
C VAL A 284 5.37 -8.14 16.27
N GLU A 285 4.94 -7.25 15.40
CA GLU A 285 4.60 -5.86 15.74
C GLU A 285 3.55 -5.79 16.85
N ARG A 286 2.42 -6.46 16.68
CA ARG A 286 1.36 -6.53 17.71
C ARG A 286 1.85 -7.17 19.01
N ALA A 287 2.74 -8.15 18.93
CA ALA A 287 3.31 -8.75 20.12
C ALA A 287 4.27 -7.80 20.85
N MET A 288 5.07 -7.01 20.13
CA MET A 288 5.92 -5.96 20.72
C MET A 288 5.09 -4.86 21.38
N GLU A 289 4.00 -4.43 20.78
CA GLU A 289 3.07 -3.46 21.38
C GLU A 289 2.50 -3.97 22.71
N LYS A 290 2.03 -5.23 22.74
CA LYS A 290 1.54 -5.85 23.98
C LYS A 290 2.62 -5.91 25.07
N VAL A 291 3.86 -6.22 24.70
CA VAL A 291 4.99 -6.26 25.61
C VAL A 291 5.30 -4.86 26.15
N GLU A 292 5.30 -3.86 25.28
CA GLU A 292 5.52 -2.45 25.64
C GLU A 292 4.46 -1.96 26.63
N ASP A 293 3.19 -2.19 26.32
CA ASP A 293 2.08 -1.82 27.19
C ASP A 293 2.18 -2.51 28.56
N ALA A 294 2.43 -3.82 28.54
CA ALA A 294 2.51 -4.60 29.78
C ALA A 294 3.63 -4.11 30.71
N TYR A 295 4.81 -3.79 30.18
CA TYR A 295 5.91 -3.32 31.03
C TYR A 295 5.82 -1.81 31.34
N THR A 296 5.18 -1.02 30.52
CA THR A 296 5.00 0.42 30.74
C THR A 296 3.90 0.70 31.76
N ALA A 297 2.82 -0.10 31.76
CA ALA A 297 1.68 0.10 32.66
C ALA A 297 2.07 0.14 34.15
N PRO A 298 2.85 -0.82 34.72
CA PRO A 298 3.26 -0.76 36.12
C PRO A 298 4.14 0.46 36.45
N LEU A 299 5.04 0.86 35.54
CA LEU A 299 5.88 2.03 35.71
C LEU A 299 5.05 3.32 35.73
N ARG A 300 4.04 3.40 34.85
CA ARG A 300 3.09 4.51 34.80
C ARG A 300 2.26 4.57 36.07
N GLU A 301 1.72 3.44 36.54
CA GLU A 301 0.96 3.35 37.76
C GLU A 301 1.76 3.84 38.96
N ARG A 302 3.05 3.44 39.08
CA ARG A 302 3.93 3.96 40.14
C ARG A 302 4.05 5.48 40.09
N ALA A 303 4.23 6.04 38.90
CA ALA A 303 4.33 7.49 38.72
C ALA A 303 3.00 8.21 39.04
N GLU A 304 1.88 7.63 38.67
CA GLU A 304 0.55 8.14 38.96
C GLU A 304 0.25 8.13 40.47
N LEU A 305 0.61 7.06 41.16
CA LEU A 305 0.47 6.99 42.62
C LEU A 305 1.33 8.06 43.32
N ARG A 306 2.61 8.26 42.92
CA ARG A 306 3.44 9.35 43.43
C ARG A 306 2.81 10.74 43.23
N TYR A 307 2.26 10.96 42.02
CA TYR A 307 1.56 12.20 41.73
C TYR A 307 0.29 12.38 42.57
N ARG A 308 -0.49 11.29 42.75
CA ARG A 308 -1.69 11.28 43.60
C ARG A 308 -1.35 11.60 45.06
N VAL A 309 -0.31 11.00 45.64
CA VAL A 309 0.15 11.29 46.99
C VAL A 309 0.52 12.77 47.14
N LYS A 310 1.29 13.32 46.19
CA LYS A 310 1.66 14.75 46.19
C LYS A 310 0.39 15.64 46.21
N ASN A 311 -0.61 15.33 45.40
CA ASN A 311 -1.88 16.07 45.36
C ASN A 311 -2.66 15.94 46.66
N LEU A 312 -2.69 14.75 47.29
CA LEU A 312 -3.31 14.51 48.58
C LEU A 312 -2.65 15.36 49.68
N MET A 313 -1.35 15.44 49.68
CA MET A 313 -0.60 16.29 50.66
C MET A 313 -0.87 17.79 50.45
N THR A 314 -0.96 18.24 49.18
CA THR A 314 -1.36 19.62 48.88
C THR A 314 -2.79 19.90 49.40
N LYS A 315 -3.70 18.94 49.22
CA LYS A 315 -5.08 19.04 49.76
C LYS A 315 -5.10 19.04 51.30
N ALA A 316 -4.27 18.18 51.93
CA ALA A 316 -4.11 18.15 53.40
C ALA A 316 -3.60 19.47 53.96
N GLN A 317 -2.69 20.16 53.24
CA GLN A 317 -2.25 21.51 53.58
C GLN A 317 -3.40 22.51 53.50
N GLY A 318 -4.19 22.47 52.40
CA GLY A 318 -5.32 23.39 52.20
C GLY A 318 -6.45 23.24 53.23
N ASN A 319 -6.66 22.03 53.76
CA ASN A 319 -7.68 21.77 54.81
C ASN A 319 -7.08 21.71 56.24
N GLY A 320 -5.83 22.10 56.45
CA GLY A 320 -5.18 22.18 57.76
C GLY A 320 -4.79 20.85 58.40
N ARG A 321 -4.86 19.73 57.66
CA ARG A 321 -4.56 18.37 58.17
C ARG A 321 -3.13 17.92 58.04
N SER A 322 -2.29 18.64 57.32
CA SER A 322 -0.90 18.26 57.11
C SER A 322 -0.08 18.10 58.41
N SER A 323 -0.55 18.68 59.51
CA SER A 323 0.09 18.52 60.83
C SER A 323 -0.43 17.30 61.62
N SER A 324 -1.53 16.67 61.19
CA SER A 324 -2.09 15.49 61.86
C SER A 324 -1.09 14.33 61.89
N PRO A 325 -0.82 13.70 63.06
CA PRO A 325 0.04 12.57 63.17
C PRO A 325 -0.35 11.37 62.26
N ALA A 326 -1.69 11.11 62.12
CA ALA A 326 -2.21 10.05 61.29
C ALA A 326 -1.93 10.32 59.79
N VAL A 327 -2.10 11.57 59.33
CA VAL A 327 -1.81 11.94 57.93
C VAL A 327 -0.31 11.86 57.65
N LYS A 328 0.54 12.28 58.56
CA LYS A 328 2.00 12.14 58.42
C LYS A 328 2.44 10.69 58.37
N ALA A 329 1.97 9.86 59.30
CA ALA A 329 2.26 8.43 59.31
C ALA A 329 1.80 7.76 58.00
N GLY A 330 0.60 8.04 57.52
CA GLY A 330 0.11 7.51 56.23
C GLY A 330 0.89 8.03 55.02
N GLU A 331 1.38 9.29 55.02
CA GLU A 331 2.30 9.80 54.01
C GLU A 331 3.62 9.04 54.01
N ASP A 332 4.24 8.85 55.19
CA ASP A 332 5.51 8.15 55.33
C ASP A 332 5.39 6.68 54.88
N GLU A 333 4.33 5.97 55.29
CA GLU A 333 4.05 4.58 54.82
C GLU A 333 3.92 4.48 53.30
N VAL A 334 3.13 5.35 52.67
CA VAL A 334 3.00 5.34 51.21
C VAL A 334 4.32 5.68 50.52
N ARG A 335 5.05 6.66 51.06
CA ARG A 335 6.33 7.10 50.49
C ARG A 335 7.38 5.99 50.59
N ASP A 336 7.46 5.33 51.72
CA ASP A 336 8.41 4.20 51.93
C ASP A 336 8.17 3.09 50.93
N VAL A 337 6.91 2.73 50.66
CA VAL A 337 6.58 1.69 49.66
C VAL A 337 6.84 2.18 48.23
N LEU A 338 6.50 3.45 47.89
CA LEU A 338 6.72 3.98 46.56
C LEU A 338 8.20 4.22 46.24
N ASP A 339 9.02 4.49 47.26
CA ASP A 339 10.46 4.71 47.07
C ASP A 339 11.26 3.40 47.14
N ALA A 340 10.67 2.36 47.71
CA ALA A 340 11.27 1.01 47.69
C ALA A 340 11.59 0.55 46.25
N THR A 341 12.65 -0.20 46.11
CA THR A 341 13.09 -0.79 44.86
C THR A 341 13.45 -2.24 45.11
N PRO A 342 12.60 -3.19 44.65
CA PRO A 342 11.36 -3.04 43.87
C PRO A 342 10.18 -2.54 44.71
N CYS A 343 9.27 -1.78 44.08
CA CYS A 343 8.06 -1.23 44.67
C CYS A 343 6.90 -2.25 44.54
N ASP A 344 6.20 -2.51 45.64
CA ASP A 344 4.94 -3.26 45.63
C ASP A 344 3.78 -2.31 45.30
N LEU A 345 3.28 -2.39 44.04
CA LEU A 345 2.23 -1.52 43.57
C LEU A 345 0.87 -1.79 44.23
N ALA A 346 0.61 -3.04 44.61
CA ALA A 346 -0.63 -3.38 45.30
C ALA A 346 -0.68 -2.73 46.69
N LEU A 347 0.41 -2.82 47.41
CA LEU A 347 0.59 -2.19 48.72
C LEU A 347 0.60 -0.65 48.61
N ALA A 348 1.30 -0.11 47.62
CA ALA A 348 1.33 1.34 47.37
C ALA A 348 -0.07 1.91 47.05
N ARG A 349 -0.87 1.19 46.26
CA ARG A 349 -2.28 1.55 45.98
C ARG A 349 -3.11 1.55 47.27
N HIS A 350 -3.00 0.46 48.03
CA HIS A 350 -3.74 0.30 49.28
C HIS A 350 -3.42 1.47 50.25
N PHE A 351 -2.17 1.77 50.51
CA PHE A 351 -1.78 2.87 51.39
C PHE A 351 -2.17 4.26 50.82
N THR A 352 -2.13 4.45 49.51
CA THR A 352 -2.61 5.68 48.88
C THR A 352 -4.10 5.90 49.12
N GLU A 353 -4.91 4.85 49.05
CA GLU A 353 -6.36 4.87 49.33
C GLU A 353 -6.63 5.14 50.83
N GLN A 354 -5.85 4.56 51.71
CA GLN A 354 -5.91 4.87 53.15
C GLN A 354 -5.54 6.31 53.42
N LEU A 355 -4.47 6.83 52.84
CA LEU A 355 -4.08 8.24 52.98
C LEU A 355 -5.17 9.17 52.43
N GLU A 356 -5.84 8.83 51.32
CA GLU A 356 -6.95 9.60 50.79
C GLU A 356 -8.09 9.66 51.78
N THR A 357 -8.42 8.57 52.45
CA THR A 357 -9.43 8.51 53.52
C THR A 357 -9.03 9.40 54.67
N LEU A 358 -7.79 9.31 55.17
CA LEU A 358 -7.27 10.14 56.25
C LEU A 358 -7.31 11.63 55.91
N VAL A 359 -7.06 12.02 54.67
CA VAL A 359 -7.15 13.40 54.20
C VAL A 359 -8.59 13.88 54.06
N ARG A 360 -9.54 12.98 53.70
CA ARG A 360 -10.96 13.27 53.47
C ARG A 360 -11.79 13.32 54.75
N ASP A 361 -11.51 12.40 55.69
CA ASP A 361 -12.30 12.26 56.93
C ASP A 361 -11.94 13.31 57.98
N LEU A 362 -12.72 14.38 58.06
CA LEU A 362 -12.94 15.10 59.29
C LEU A 362 -14.34 14.76 59.81
N PRO A 363 -14.48 14.30 61.01
CA PRO A 363 -15.70 14.61 61.73
C PRO A 363 -15.71 16.14 61.95
N GLU A 364 -16.67 16.83 61.35
CA GLU A 364 -17.10 18.13 61.81
C GLU A 364 -17.54 17.99 63.26
N GLY A 365 -16.79 18.50 64.20
CA GLY A 365 -17.24 18.52 65.55
C GLY A 365 -16.10 18.33 66.57
N HIS A 366 -15.46 19.38 66.88
CA HIS A 366 -15.24 19.84 68.27
C HIS A 366 -14.53 21.20 68.19
N ARG A 367 -15.33 22.25 68.08
CA ARG A 367 -14.94 23.55 68.63
C ARG A 367 -15.30 23.61 70.10
#